data_001c28e7d7b480ff4046e06d0846f287
#
_entry.id   001c28e7d7b480ff4046e06d0846f287
#
_cell.length_a   1.000
_cell.length_b   1.000
_cell.length_c   1.000
_cell.angle_alpha   90.00
_cell.angle_beta   90.00
_cell.angle_gamma   90.00
#
_symmetry.space_group_name_H-M   'P 1'
#
loop_
_entity.id
_entity.type
_entity.pdbx_description
1 polymer ?
#
loop_
_entity_poly.entity_id
_entity_poly.type
_entity_poly.pdbx_seq_one_letter_code
_entity_poly.pdbx_strand_id
1 'polypeptide(L)' 'MEDLNYGSIRIKLDEMIKKQGISKNKLAHRAEMQRTQLNQFCKGTVTRLDTAVLARLCYALDCKIEDLLEYIPPENK' A
#
# COMPACT_ATOMS: atom_id res chain seq x y z
N MET A 1 -27.08 11.45 -12.71
CA MET A 1 -26.12 12.10 -11.84
C MET A 1 -24.70 11.88 -12.30
N GLU A 2 -23.93 12.90 -12.31
CA GLU A 2 -22.56 12.77 -12.74
C GLU A 2 -21.67 12.23 -11.65
N ASP A 3 -20.81 11.33 -12.04
CA ASP A 3 -19.80 10.83 -11.13
C ASP A 3 -18.66 11.83 -11.08
N LEU A 4 -18.40 12.34 -9.90
CA LEU A 4 -17.27 13.23 -9.73
C LEU A 4 -16.01 12.40 -9.65
N ASN A 5 -15.04 12.76 -10.45
CA ASN A 5 -13.77 12.07 -10.44
C ASN A 5 -12.80 12.83 -9.55
N TYR A 6 -12.54 12.29 -8.39
CA TYR A 6 -11.62 12.89 -7.42
C TYR A 6 -10.21 12.37 -7.55
N GLY A 7 -9.97 11.50 -8.52
CA GLY A 7 -8.70 10.79 -8.58
C GLY A 7 -8.74 9.53 -7.73
N SER A 8 -7.58 9.02 -7.41
CA SER A 8 -7.50 7.77 -6.68
C SER A 8 -6.24 7.72 -5.83
N ILE A 9 -6.20 6.74 -4.93
CA ILE A 9 -5.01 6.45 -4.13
C ILE A 9 -4.42 5.15 -4.65
N ARG A 10 -3.16 5.20 -5.03
CA ARG A 10 -2.43 4.03 -5.51
C ARG A 10 -1.56 3.48 -4.40
N ILE A 11 -1.63 2.18 -4.19
CA ILE A 11 -0.80 1.50 -3.18
C ILE A 11 0.43 0.96 -3.89
N LYS A 12 1.62 1.39 -3.42
CA LYS A 12 2.89 1.06 -4.07
C LYS A 12 3.65 -0.04 -3.32
N LEU A 13 2.96 -0.82 -2.52
CA LEU A 13 3.64 -1.81 -1.68
C LEU A 13 4.38 -2.86 -2.51
N ASP A 14 3.76 -3.34 -3.59
CA ASP A 14 4.40 -4.34 -4.43
C ASP A 14 5.72 -3.82 -5.01
N GLU A 15 5.75 -2.57 -5.41
CA GLU A 15 6.96 -1.94 -5.93
C GLU A 15 8.03 -1.83 -4.85
N MET A 16 7.62 -1.49 -3.62
CA MET A 16 8.57 -1.40 -2.52
C MET A 16 9.20 -2.74 -2.19
N ILE A 17 8.38 -3.79 -2.20
CA ILE A 17 8.85 -5.15 -1.94
C ILE A 17 9.91 -5.53 -2.97
N LYS A 18 9.63 -5.27 -4.24
CA LYS A 18 10.56 -5.60 -5.31
C LYS A 18 11.82 -4.76 -5.22
N LYS A 19 11.66 -3.49 -4.91
CA LYS A 19 12.79 -2.57 -4.82
C LYS A 19 13.75 -2.98 -3.71
N GLN A 20 13.21 -3.41 -2.57
CA GLN A 20 14.04 -3.80 -1.43
C GLN A 20 14.49 -5.25 -1.49
N GLY A 21 13.90 -6.05 -2.37
CA GLY A 21 14.27 -7.46 -2.48
C GLY A 21 13.85 -8.30 -1.30
N ILE A 22 12.83 -7.86 -0.54
CA ILE A 22 12.34 -8.62 0.60
C ILE A 22 11.24 -9.57 0.12
N SER A 23 11.16 -10.77 0.72
CA SER A 23 10.08 -11.69 0.38
C SER A 23 8.79 -11.27 1.06
N LYS A 24 7.66 -11.64 0.45
CA LYS A 24 6.36 -11.34 1.05
C LYS A 24 6.18 -12.03 2.39
N ASN A 25 6.68 -13.27 2.52
CA ASN A 25 6.58 -13.99 3.79
C ASN A 25 7.35 -13.26 4.89
N LYS A 26 8.53 -12.77 4.58
CA LYS A 26 9.35 -12.07 5.55
C LYS A 26 8.70 -10.75 5.95
N LEU A 27 8.15 -10.03 4.98
CA LEU A 27 7.47 -8.78 5.27
C LEU A 27 6.22 -9.02 6.11
N ALA A 28 5.42 -10.02 5.77
CA ALA A 28 4.23 -10.35 6.54
C ALA A 28 4.59 -10.64 8.00
N HIS A 29 5.67 -11.38 8.21
CA HIS A 29 6.13 -11.69 9.55
C HIS A 29 6.54 -10.42 10.28
N ARG A 30 7.33 -9.57 9.65
CA ARG A 30 7.83 -8.34 10.28
C ARG A 30 6.71 -7.36 10.59
N ALA A 31 5.72 -7.26 9.70
CA ALA A 31 4.61 -6.34 9.87
C ALA A 31 3.45 -6.96 10.64
N GLU A 32 3.59 -8.22 11.08
CA GLU A 32 2.56 -8.93 11.81
C GLU A 32 1.24 -8.93 11.06
N MET A 33 1.32 -9.26 9.76
CA MET A 33 0.17 -9.32 8.87
C MET A 33 -0.04 -10.75 8.39
N GLN A 34 -1.29 -11.08 8.12
CA GLN A 34 -1.58 -12.33 7.44
C GLN A 34 -1.19 -12.21 5.97
N ARG A 35 -0.78 -13.33 5.38
CA ARG A 35 -0.33 -13.31 3.99
C ARG A 35 -1.43 -12.87 3.03
N THR A 36 -2.68 -13.28 3.29
CA THR A 36 -3.83 -12.84 2.49
C THR A 36 -4.00 -11.34 2.53
N GLN A 37 -3.86 -10.74 3.72
CA GLN A 37 -3.97 -9.30 3.87
C GLN A 37 -2.87 -8.60 3.08
N LEU A 38 -1.65 -9.10 3.19
CA LEU A 38 -0.52 -8.53 2.45
C LEU A 38 -0.74 -8.62 0.95
N ASN A 39 -1.26 -9.76 0.48
CA ASN A 39 -1.54 -9.93 -0.95
C ASN A 39 -2.56 -8.92 -1.45
N GLN A 40 -3.57 -8.61 -0.65
CA GLN A 40 -4.57 -7.61 -1.03
C GLN A 40 -3.95 -6.23 -1.17
N PHE A 41 -3.02 -5.88 -0.28
CA PHE A 41 -2.29 -4.63 -0.40
C PHE A 41 -1.45 -4.59 -1.68
N CYS A 42 -0.79 -5.70 -2.00
CA CYS A 42 0.05 -5.76 -3.19
C CYS A 42 -0.77 -5.67 -4.47
N LYS A 43 -1.98 -6.21 -4.46
CA LYS A 43 -2.87 -6.11 -5.62
C LYS A 43 -3.53 -4.76 -5.75
N GLY A 44 -3.48 -3.94 -4.70
CA GLY A 44 -4.10 -2.64 -4.72
C GLY A 44 -5.61 -2.66 -4.62
N THR A 45 -6.19 -3.76 -4.11
CA THR A 45 -7.64 -3.89 -4.01
C THR A 45 -8.21 -3.39 -2.69
N VAL A 46 -7.34 -2.98 -1.77
CA VAL A 46 -7.77 -2.48 -0.46
C VAL A 46 -8.34 -1.08 -0.63
N THR A 47 -9.55 -0.85 -0.11
CA THR A 47 -10.19 0.45 -0.19
C THR A 47 -10.25 1.16 1.15
N ARG A 48 -10.04 0.44 2.24
CA ARG A 48 -9.99 1.02 3.57
C ARG A 48 -8.64 0.70 4.19
N LEU A 49 -8.03 1.71 4.78
CA LEU A 49 -6.69 1.58 5.32
C LEU A 49 -6.71 1.76 6.83
N ASP A 50 -6.08 0.82 7.52
CA ASP A 50 -5.91 0.87 8.97
C ASP A 50 -4.57 1.52 9.24
N THR A 51 -4.57 2.61 10.01
CA THR A 51 -3.33 3.34 10.27
C THR A 51 -2.30 2.51 11.03
N ALA A 52 -2.76 1.59 11.89
CA ALA A 52 -1.83 0.73 12.60
C ALA A 52 -1.11 -0.21 11.65
N VAL A 53 -1.83 -0.75 10.65
CA VAL A 53 -1.24 -1.61 9.64
C VAL A 53 -0.23 -0.82 8.80
N LEU A 54 -0.61 0.40 8.39
CA LEU A 54 0.30 1.25 7.63
C LEU A 54 1.57 1.56 8.41
N ALA A 55 1.43 1.83 9.71
CA ALA A 55 2.59 2.10 10.55
C ALA A 55 3.52 0.90 10.62
N ARG A 56 2.95 -0.31 10.75
CA ARG A 56 3.76 -1.52 10.80
C ARG A 56 4.49 -1.76 9.48
N LEU A 57 3.83 -1.46 8.36
CA LEU A 57 4.49 -1.59 7.05
C LEU A 57 5.62 -0.60 6.90
N CYS A 58 5.42 0.65 7.31
CA CYS A 58 6.47 1.65 7.26
C CYS A 58 7.65 1.26 8.13
N TYR A 59 7.37 0.74 9.31
CA TYR A 59 8.42 0.30 10.22
C TYR A 59 9.20 -0.89 9.62
N ALA A 60 8.45 -1.88 9.11
CA ALA A 60 9.08 -3.09 8.58
C ALA A 60 9.92 -2.82 7.34
N LEU A 61 9.52 -1.84 6.53
CA LEU A 61 10.23 -1.49 5.30
C LEU A 61 11.17 -0.30 5.48
N ASP A 62 11.17 0.30 6.66
CA ASP A 62 11.97 1.49 6.96
C ASP A 62 11.74 2.57 5.89
N CYS A 63 10.48 2.89 5.68
CA CYS A 63 10.09 3.85 4.65
C CYS A 63 9.07 4.83 5.19
N LYS A 64 8.78 5.85 4.39
CA LYS A 64 7.78 6.84 4.72
C LYS A 64 6.45 6.47 4.09
N ILE A 65 5.37 7.09 4.59
CA ILE A 65 4.04 6.79 4.06
C ILE A 65 3.93 7.13 2.58
N GLU A 66 4.59 8.19 2.13
CA GLU A 66 4.56 8.58 0.71
C GLU A 66 5.28 7.56 -0.17
N ASP A 67 6.10 6.69 0.40
CA ASP A 67 6.70 5.60 -0.37
C ASP A 67 5.72 4.46 -0.60
N LEU A 68 4.66 4.39 0.20
CA LEU A 68 3.66 3.33 0.10
C LEU A 68 2.41 3.77 -0.63
N LEU A 69 2.06 5.04 -0.56
CA LEU A 69 0.80 5.56 -1.09
C LEU A 69 1.07 6.74 -2.00
N GLU A 70 0.26 6.85 -3.04
CA GLU A 70 0.39 7.94 -4.00
C GLU A 70 -1.00 8.42 -4.39
N TYR A 71 -1.18 9.72 -4.41
CA TYR A 71 -2.43 10.30 -4.91
C TYR A 71 -2.29 10.50 -6.41
N ILE A 72 -3.27 9.96 -7.15
CA ILE A 72 -3.34 10.13 -8.60
C ILE A 72 -4.49 11.08 -8.89
N PRO A 73 -4.21 12.32 -9.32
CA PRO A 73 -5.30 13.26 -9.61
C PRO A 73 -6.09 12.85 -10.85
N PRO A 74 -7.33 13.34 -10.98
CA PRO A 74 -8.11 13.05 -12.18
C PRO A 74 -7.53 13.70 -13.40
N GLU A 75 -7.78 13.11 -14.56
CA GLU A 75 -7.21 13.59 -15.81
C GLU A 75 -7.66 15.00 -16.17
N ASN A 76 -8.92 15.29 -15.88
CA ASN A 76 -9.52 16.55 -16.30
C ASN A 76 -9.49 17.60 -15.20
N LYS A 77 -8.49 17.58 -14.43
CA LYS A 77 -8.37 18.54 -13.36
C LYS A 77 -7.97 19.91 -13.91
#